data_c9b818dd605728d8eabbf0230d4b84c5
#
_entry.id   c9b818dd605728d8eabbf0230d4b84c5
#
_cell.length_a   1.000
_cell.length_b   1.000
_cell.length_c   1.000
_cell.angle_alpha   90.00
_cell.angle_beta   90.00
_cell.angle_gamma   90.00
#
_symmetry.space_group_name_H-M   'P 1'
#
loop_
_entity.id
_entity.type
_entity.pdbx_description
1 polymer ?
#
loop_
_entity_poly.entity_id
_entity_poly.type
_entity_poly.pdbx_seq_one_letter_code
_entity_poly.pdbx_strand_id
1 'polypeptide(L)' 'MNAFMVWSQLERRKIVETNPDKHNAEISKELGRRWKLLDEEARQPYIDEAERLRLLHQKVNIKVNHGSKKG' A
#
# COMPACT_ATOMS: atom_id res chain seq x y z
N MET A 1 7.55 0.54 -0.33
CA MET A 1 6.12 0.36 -0.59
C MET A 1 5.78 0.88 -1.98
N ASN A 2 5.10 0.09 -2.78
CA ASN A 2 4.75 0.53 -4.12
C ASN A 2 3.27 0.88 -4.19
N ALA A 3 2.85 1.36 -5.36
CA ALA A 3 1.48 1.83 -5.53
C ALA A 3 0.45 0.74 -5.25
N PHE A 4 0.73 -0.47 -5.68
CA PHE A 4 -0.18 -1.58 -5.43
C PHE A 4 -0.36 -1.83 -3.94
N MET A 5 0.72 -1.75 -3.20
CA MET A 5 0.65 -1.95 -1.76
C MET A 5 -0.21 -0.91 -1.08
N VAL A 6 -0.05 0.35 -1.47
CA VAL A 6 -0.85 1.43 -0.91
C VAL A 6 -2.33 1.20 -1.22
N TRP A 7 -2.62 0.95 -2.48
CA TRP A 7 -3.99 0.73 -2.91
C TRP A 7 -4.61 -0.49 -2.24
N SER A 8 -3.84 -1.57 -2.17
CA SER A 8 -4.37 -2.81 -1.62
C SER A 8 -4.69 -2.68 -0.14
N GLN A 9 -3.91 -1.92 0.60
CA GLN A 9 -4.18 -1.72 2.02
C GLN A 9 -5.51 -1.00 2.22
N LEU A 10 -5.77 0.00 1.41
CA LEU A 10 -7.02 0.75 1.49
C LEU A 10 -8.21 -0.11 1.10
N GLU A 11 -8.05 -0.87 0.02
CA GLU A 11 -9.14 -1.73 -0.44
C GLU A 11 -9.38 -2.89 0.52
N ARG A 12 -8.31 -3.45 1.07
CA ARG A 12 -8.45 -4.54 2.02
C ARG A 12 -9.25 -4.11 3.23
N ARG A 13 -9.00 -2.90 3.70
CA ARG A 13 -9.74 -2.38 4.84
C ARG A 13 -11.22 -2.31 4.53
N LYS A 14 -11.57 -1.84 3.33
CA LYS A 14 -12.96 -1.76 2.93
C LYS A 14 -13.59 -3.15 2.86
N ILE A 15 -12.87 -4.10 2.28
CA ILE A 15 -13.40 -5.45 2.14
C ILE A 15 -13.62 -6.09 3.49
N VAL A 16 -12.68 -5.92 4.40
CA VAL A 16 -12.78 -6.49 5.73
C VAL A 16 -13.97 -5.91 6.49
N GLU A 17 -14.22 -4.64 6.30
CA GLU A 17 -15.34 -3.98 6.97
C GLU A 17 -16.68 -4.52 6.49
N THR A 18 -16.78 -4.81 5.20
CA THR A 18 -18.04 -5.33 4.65
C THR A 18 -18.11 -6.85 4.71
N ASN A 19 -16.97 -7.52 4.63
CA ASN A 19 -16.93 -8.99 4.63
C ASN A 19 -15.83 -9.49 5.56
N PRO A 20 -16.03 -9.43 6.86
CA PRO A 20 -14.99 -9.85 7.80
C PRO A 20 -14.67 -11.34 7.72
N ASP A 21 -15.57 -12.13 7.15
CA ASP A 21 -15.37 -13.57 7.06
C ASP A 21 -14.54 -13.97 5.85
N LYS A 22 -14.22 -13.04 4.98
CA LYS A 22 -13.50 -13.37 3.76
C LYS A 22 -12.05 -13.73 4.06
N HIS A 23 -11.58 -14.78 3.39
CA HIS A 23 -10.21 -15.23 3.59
C HIS A 23 -9.20 -14.27 2.98
N ASN A 24 -8.06 -14.13 3.63
CA ASN A 24 -7.00 -13.26 3.12
C ASN A 24 -6.55 -13.65 1.73
N ALA A 25 -6.49 -14.93 1.45
CA ALA A 25 -6.07 -15.41 0.13
C ALA A 25 -7.03 -14.92 -0.95
N GLU A 26 -8.32 -14.97 -0.67
CA GLU A 26 -9.32 -14.51 -1.62
C GLU A 26 -9.24 -13.00 -1.80
N ILE A 27 -9.04 -12.28 -0.72
CA ILE A 27 -8.92 -10.83 -0.79
C ILE A 27 -7.73 -10.46 -1.66
N SER A 28 -6.61 -11.14 -1.48
CA SER A 28 -5.41 -10.87 -2.26
C SER A 28 -5.65 -11.10 -3.75
N LYS A 29 -6.33 -12.19 -4.08
CA LYS A 29 -6.66 -12.49 -5.47
C LYS A 29 -7.54 -11.40 -6.08
N GLU A 30 -8.55 -11.00 -5.33
CA GLU A 30 -9.47 -9.99 -5.80
C GLU A 30 -8.75 -8.66 -6.02
N LEU A 31 -7.89 -8.29 -5.09
CA LEU A 31 -7.15 -7.04 -5.19
C LEU A 31 -6.22 -7.04 -6.40
N GLY A 32 -5.53 -8.15 -6.62
CA GLY A 32 -4.66 -8.26 -7.77
C GLY A 32 -5.40 -8.11 -9.08
N ARG A 33 -6.57 -8.73 -9.16
CA ARG A 33 -7.40 -8.64 -10.35
C ARG A 33 -7.87 -7.21 -10.58
N ARG A 34 -8.37 -6.57 -9.53
CA ARG A 34 -8.87 -5.20 -9.66
C ARG A 34 -7.77 -4.23 -10.05
N TRP A 35 -6.58 -4.43 -9.49
CA TRP A 35 -5.46 -3.56 -9.80
C TRP A 35 -5.13 -3.60 -11.28
N LYS A 36 -5.18 -4.78 -11.87
CA LYS A 36 -4.90 -4.94 -13.29
C LYS A 36 -5.94 -4.26 -14.16
N LEU A 37 -7.17 -4.16 -13.66
CA LEU A 37 -8.25 -3.52 -14.39
C LEU A 37 -8.16 -1.99 -14.34
N LEU A 38 -7.43 -1.47 -13.39
CA LEU A 38 -7.26 -0.02 -13.28
C LEU A 38 -6.32 0.49 -14.36
N ASP A 39 -6.68 1.62 -14.96
CA ASP A 39 -5.81 2.25 -15.93
C ASP A 39 -4.80 3.13 -15.21
N GLU A 40 -3.89 3.73 -15.98
CA GLU A 40 -2.83 4.53 -15.39
C GLU A 40 -3.37 5.71 -14.61
N GLU A 41 -4.41 6.34 -15.13
CA GLU A 41 -5.01 7.48 -14.47
C GLU A 41 -5.55 7.09 -13.09
N ALA A 42 -6.20 5.95 -13.01
CA ALA A 42 -6.76 5.50 -11.75
C ALA A 42 -5.67 5.11 -10.76
N ARG A 43 -4.54 4.66 -11.26
CA ARG A 43 -3.42 4.27 -10.41
C ARG A 43 -2.59 5.45 -9.95
N GLN A 44 -2.65 6.56 -10.70
CA GLN A 44 -1.77 7.70 -10.46
C GLN A 44 -1.80 8.20 -9.02
N PRO A 45 -2.97 8.39 -8.40
CA PRO A 45 -2.99 8.86 -7.00
C PRO A 45 -2.23 7.93 -6.06
N TYR A 46 -2.31 6.64 -6.30
CA TYR A 46 -1.63 5.68 -5.45
C TYR A 46 -0.13 5.62 -5.74
N ILE A 47 0.23 5.84 -6.99
CA ILE A 47 1.64 5.94 -7.36
C ILE A 47 2.27 7.14 -6.68
N ASP A 48 1.58 8.27 -6.70
CA ASP A 48 2.06 9.48 -6.05
C ASP A 48 2.18 9.28 -4.54
N GLU A 49 1.17 8.64 -3.96
CA GLU A 49 1.18 8.40 -2.53
C GLU A 49 2.31 7.46 -2.13
N ALA A 50 2.52 6.41 -2.91
CA ALA A 50 3.59 5.47 -2.63
C ALA A 50 4.95 6.15 -2.70
N GLU A 51 5.13 7.01 -3.68
CA GLU A 51 6.38 7.74 -3.83
C GLU A 51 6.60 8.68 -2.65
N ARG A 52 5.54 9.35 -2.24
CA ARG A 52 5.63 10.26 -1.11
C ARG A 52 5.99 9.50 0.16
N LEU A 53 5.36 8.37 0.38
CA LEU A 53 5.65 7.54 1.56
C LEU A 53 7.08 7.04 1.52
N ARG A 54 7.57 6.68 0.35
CA ARG A 54 8.93 6.20 0.21
C ARG A 54 9.93 7.27 0.58
N LEU A 55 9.71 8.48 0.10
CA LEU A 55 10.59 9.58 0.42
C LEU A 55 10.56 9.91 1.90
N LEU A 56 9.36 9.91 2.46
CA LEU A 56 9.19 10.16 3.88
C LEU A 56 9.90 9.08 4.70
N HIS A 57 9.78 7.85 4.27
CA HIS A 57 10.41 6.73 4.95
C HIS A 57 11.93 6.86 4.93
N GLN A 58 12.47 7.30 3.81
CA GLN A 58 13.89 7.50 3.69
C GLN A 58 14.39 8.55 4.67
N LYS A 59 13.65 9.64 4.77
CA LYS A 59 14.02 10.70 5.69
C LYS A 59 14.01 10.22 7.13
N VAL A 60 12.97 9.48 7.47
CA VAL A 60 12.84 8.94 8.82
C VAL A 60 13.96 7.96 9.11
N ASN A 61 14.27 7.11 8.16
CA ASN A 61 15.33 6.12 8.33
C ASN A 61 16.68 6.79 8.54
N ILE A 62 16.92 7.83 7.77
CA ILE A 62 18.18 8.56 7.92
C ILE A 62 18.30 9.12 9.31
N LYS A 63 17.23 9.69 9.81
CA LYS A 63 17.24 10.25 11.16
C LYS A 63 17.45 9.17 12.20
N VAL A 64 16.75 8.07 12.05
CA VAL A 64 16.84 6.98 13.00
C VAL A 64 18.23 6.39 13.00
N ASN A 65 18.78 6.15 11.82
CA ASN A 65 20.14 5.64 11.72
C ASN A 65 21.12 6.54 12.40
N HIS A 66 20.90 7.80 12.22
CA HIS A 66 21.78 8.77 12.84
C HIS A 66 21.64 8.75 14.35
N GLY A 67 20.42 8.67 14.79
CA GLY A 67 20.14 8.72 16.22
C GLY A 67 20.43 7.43 16.93
N SER A 68 20.23 6.34 16.30
CA SER A 68 20.44 5.10 16.99
C SER A 68 20.96 4.09 16.07
N LYS A 69 20.82 3.69 16.04
CA LYS A 69 20.87 2.58 15.47
C LYS A 69 20.37 1.47 15.72
N LYS A 70 19.87 1.11 15.89
CA LYS A 70 19.32 0.38 16.07
C LYS A 70 19.01 -0.13 15.95
N GLY A 71 19.43 -0.01 15.76
CA GLY A 71 19.18 -0.36 15.55
C GLY A 71 19.04 -0.79 15.17
#